data_94c252978c5bd1b56a6dd72f027d9ac7
#
_entry.id   94c252978c5bd1b56a6dd72f027d9ac7
#
_cell.length_a   1.000
_cell.length_b   1.000
_cell.length_c   1.000
_cell.angle_alpha   90.00
_cell.angle_beta   90.00
_cell.angle_gamma   90.00
#
_symmetry.space_group_name_H-M   'P 1'
#
loop_
_entity.id
_entity.type
_entity.pdbx_description
1 polymer ?
#
loop_
_entity_poly.entity_id
_entity_poly.type
_entity_poly.pdbx_seq_one_letter_code
_entity_poly.pdbx_strand_id
1 'polypeptide(L)'
;MYVAMVRPRESVVKSLEKLGVDAIVEEQKGQLRVDDWYSITLKPETSAPDPAPSTGLFYRYTSVKVGDLSLDFSKLLKSQQQSKAAWPDDQTGVLAVSESHSMLLRFNEEKHFLEWFEVRNVPLQRKLNRIHFFGFGRGLHSESFYRRMENFCDGVVDVRVMEREDEVKSYVRIQSLKGQPHDARWHRIEIKTNGEAVLGS
;
A
#
# COMPACT_ATOMS: atom_id res chain seq x y z
N MET A 1 0.94 -2.48 -8.86
CA MET A 1 1.70 -3.06 -7.73
C MET A 1 0.87 -2.97 -6.47
N TYR A 2 0.77 -4.02 -5.69
CA TYR A 2 0.08 -4.06 -4.40
C TYR A 2 1.07 -4.44 -3.29
N VAL A 3 1.08 -3.71 -2.18
CA VAL A 3 1.94 -4.00 -1.03
C VAL A 3 1.08 -4.49 0.13
N ALA A 4 1.15 -5.79 0.42
CA ALA A 4 0.45 -6.44 1.51
C ALA A 4 1.18 -6.19 2.83
N MET A 5 0.57 -5.43 3.74
CA MET A 5 1.15 -5.05 5.04
C MET A 5 0.39 -5.59 6.24
N VAL A 6 -0.90 -5.86 6.08
CA VAL A 6 -1.83 -6.22 7.17
C VAL A 6 -2.15 -7.71 7.16
N ARG A 7 -1.97 -8.35 6.03
CA ARG A 7 -2.29 -9.77 5.80
C ARG A 7 -1.31 -10.39 4.81
N PRO A 8 -1.12 -11.73 4.84
CA PRO A 8 -0.20 -12.40 3.95
C PRO A 8 -0.66 -12.32 2.49
N ARG A 9 0.30 -12.46 1.57
CA ARG A 9 0.07 -12.41 0.11
C ARG A 9 -1.08 -13.31 -0.36
N GLU A 10 -1.16 -14.53 0.17
CA GLU A 10 -2.18 -15.51 -0.21
C GLU A 10 -3.61 -15.00 0.09
N SER A 11 -3.77 -14.25 1.19
CA SER A 11 -5.06 -13.62 1.52
C SER A 11 -5.42 -12.50 0.56
N VAL A 12 -4.43 -11.73 0.09
CA VAL A 12 -4.63 -10.69 -0.93
C VAL A 12 -5.02 -11.33 -2.25
N VAL A 13 -4.29 -12.36 -2.71
CA VAL A 13 -4.58 -13.09 -3.94
C VAL A 13 -6.01 -13.64 -3.92
N LYS A 14 -6.42 -14.34 -2.85
CA LYS A 14 -7.80 -14.82 -2.69
C LYS A 14 -8.86 -13.71 -2.73
N SER A 15 -8.52 -12.53 -2.23
CA SER A 15 -9.44 -11.38 -2.29
C SER A 15 -9.58 -10.84 -3.71
N LEU A 16 -8.48 -10.78 -4.46
CA LEU A 16 -8.48 -10.37 -5.87
C LEU A 16 -9.25 -11.37 -6.74
N GLU A 17 -9.09 -12.67 -6.51
CA GLU A 17 -9.86 -13.72 -7.19
C GLU A 17 -11.37 -13.57 -6.98
N LYS A 18 -11.80 -13.26 -5.75
CA LYS A 18 -13.23 -12.96 -5.46
C LYS A 18 -13.74 -11.72 -6.19
N LEU A 19 -12.87 -10.81 -6.55
CA LEU A 19 -13.18 -9.62 -7.34
C LEU A 19 -13.04 -9.87 -8.86
N GLY A 20 -12.82 -11.13 -9.28
CA GLY A 20 -12.70 -11.52 -10.68
C GLY A 20 -11.31 -11.28 -11.28
N VAL A 21 -10.30 -10.98 -10.46
CA VAL A 21 -8.90 -10.78 -10.90
C VAL A 21 -8.10 -12.05 -10.65
N ASP A 22 -7.69 -12.74 -11.69
CA ASP A 22 -6.72 -13.84 -11.59
C ASP A 22 -5.32 -13.26 -11.35
N ALA A 23 -4.98 -13.10 -10.06
CA ALA A 23 -3.74 -12.46 -9.65
C ALA A 23 -2.50 -13.19 -10.16
N ILE A 24 -2.53 -14.52 -10.29
CA ILE A 24 -1.40 -15.31 -10.77
C ILE A 24 -1.17 -15.06 -12.26
N VAL A 25 -2.23 -15.07 -13.05
CA VAL A 25 -2.16 -14.79 -14.49
C VAL A 25 -1.69 -13.35 -14.74
N GLU A 26 -2.22 -12.38 -13.99
CA GLU A 26 -1.84 -10.98 -14.15
C GLU A 26 -0.39 -10.70 -13.71
N GLU A 27 0.12 -11.43 -12.71
CA GLU A 27 1.55 -11.38 -12.35
C GLU A 27 2.45 -11.97 -13.44
N GLN A 28 2.03 -13.08 -14.06
CA GLN A 28 2.77 -13.70 -15.18
C GLN A 28 2.84 -12.77 -16.40
N LYS A 29 1.78 -12.00 -16.65
CA LYS A 29 1.75 -10.97 -17.70
C LYS A 29 2.54 -9.70 -17.33
N GLY A 30 3.01 -9.58 -16.09
CA GLY A 30 3.67 -8.37 -15.58
C GLY A 30 2.71 -7.20 -15.33
N GLN A 31 1.40 -7.42 -15.32
CA GLN A 31 0.39 -6.38 -15.10
C GLN A 31 0.05 -6.18 -13.63
N LEU A 32 0.25 -7.21 -12.80
CA LEU A 32 0.10 -7.15 -11.36
C LEU A 32 1.40 -7.55 -10.68
N ARG A 33 1.59 -7.07 -9.47
CA ARG A 33 2.59 -7.52 -8.53
C ARG A 33 2.08 -7.35 -7.12
N VAL A 34 2.15 -8.40 -6.31
CA VAL A 34 1.79 -8.39 -4.89
C VAL A 34 3.04 -8.61 -4.05
N ASP A 35 3.46 -7.58 -3.32
CA ASP A 35 4.61 -7.61 -2.41
C ASP A 35 4.15 -7.96 -1.00
N ASP A 36 4.66 -9.05 -0.43
CA ASP A 36 4.30 -9.53 0.91
C ASP A 36 5.24 -8.99 2.00
N TRP A 37 4.89 -7.82 2.52
CA TRP A 37 5.63 -7.25 3.66
C TRP A 37 5.13 -7.77 5.00
N TYR A 38 3.91 -8.31 5.05
CA TYR A 38 3.35 -8.90 6.26
C TYR A 38 4.17 -10.10 6.74
N SER A 39 4.45 -11.04 5.85
CA SER A 39 5.23 -12.24 6.18
C SER A 39 6.67 -11.91 6.57
N ILE A 40 7.24 -10.82 6.06
CA ILE A 40 8.58 -10.33 6.45
C ILE A 40 8.59 -9.87 7.90
N THR A 41 7.53 -9.18 8.35
CA THR A 41 7.45 -8.66 9.73
C THR A 41 7.22 -9.75 10.78
N LEU A 42 6.78 -10.93 10.36
CA LEU A 42 6.45 -12.05 11.26
C LEU A 42 7.56 -13.10 11.38
N LYS A 43 8.59 -13.07 10.53
CA LYS A 43 9.66 -14.09 10.58
C LYS A 43 10.55 -13.87 11.80
N PRO A 44 10.67 -14.85 12.72
CA PRO A 44 11.64 -14.77 13.81
C PRO A 44 13.08 -14.84 13.26
N GLU A 45 14.02 -14.21 13.96
CA GLU A 45 15.43 -14.06 13.56
C GLU A 45 16.22 -15.35 13.34
N THR A 46 15.70 -16.50 13.73
CA THR A 46 16.44 -17.76 13.82
C THR A 46 16.39 -18.62 12.56
N SER A 47 15.68 -18.22 11.52
CA SER A 47 15.64 -18.99 10.28
C SER A 47 16.79 -18.59 9.36
N ALA A 48 17.64 -19.56 9.03
CA ALA A 48 18.59 -19.46 7.94
C ALA A 48 17.88 -18.93 6.68
N PRO A 49 18.56 -18.14 5.82
CA PRO A 49 17.95 -17.61 4.62
C PRO A 49 17.39 -18.79 3.80
N ASP A 50 16.06 -18.78 3.60
CA ASP A 50 15.43 -19.75 2.68
C ASP A 50 16.11 -19.65 1.32
N PRO A 51 16.42 -20.79 0.68
CA PRO A 51 16.90 -20.77 -0.69
C PRO A 51 15.87 -20.04 -1.56
N ALA A 52 16.35 -19.08 -2.34
CA ALA A 52 15.49 -18.27 -3.20
C ALA A 52 14.60 -19.17 -4.06
N PRO A 53 13.28 -18.92 -4.15
CA PRO A 53 12.45 -19.57 -5.12
C PRO A 53 13.02 -19.31 -6.50
N SER A 54 13.18 -20.35 -7.30
CA SER A 54 13.89 -20.37 -8.57
C SER A 54 13.20 -19.59 -9.71
N THR A 55 12.10 -18.94 -9.43
CA THR A 55 11.34 -18.17 -10.42
C THR A 55 10.80 -16.90 -9.76
N GLY A 56 11.53 -15.83 -9.91
CA GLY A 56 11.05 -14.53 -9.47
C GLY A 56 12.13 -13.72 -8.73
N LEU A 57 12.47 -12.62 -9.30
CA LEU A 57 13.50 -11.64 -8.91
C LEU A 57 13.26 -10.96 -7.55
N PHE A 58 12.56 -11.58 -6.58
CA PHE A 58 12.09 -10.84 -5.42
C PHE A 58 12.28 -11.54 -4.08
N TYR A 59 12.93 -10.79 -3.23
CA TYR A 59 12.98 -10.75 -1.77
C TYR A 59 13.89 -11.75 -1.06
N ARG A 60 15.13 -11.34 -0.91
CA ARG A 60 15.87 -11.60 0.32
C ARG A 60 15.79 -10.35 1.19
N TYR A 61 14.78 -10.23 2.02
CA TYR A 61 14.89 -9.46 3.23
C TYR A 61 15.42 -10.39 4.32
N THR A 62 16.70 -10.30 4.57
CA THR A 62 17.29 -10.83 5.80
C THR A 62 16.62 -10.14 6.98
N SER A 63 16.12 -10.96 7.90
CA SER A 63 15.65 -10.67 9.25
C SER A 63 15.76 -9.21 9.70
N VAL A 64 14.63 -8.55 9.88
CA VAL A 64 14.54 -7.33 10.66
C VAL A 64 14.51 -7.75 12.13
N LYS A 65 15.53 -7.47 12.91
CA LYS A 65 15.53 -7.65 14.35
C LYS A 65 14.46 -6.79 14.97
N VAL A 66 13.57 -7.39 15.79
CA VAL A 66 12.51 -6.68 16.54
C VAL A 66 13.06 -5.63 17.51
N GLY A 67 14.38 -5.59 17.74
CA GLY A 67 15.06 -4.57 18.53
C GLY A 67 15.78 -3.48 17.71
N ASP A 68 15.85 -3.63 16.39
CA ASP A 68 16.54 -2.72 15.47
C ASP A 68 15.60 -2.28 14.34
N LEU A 69 14.36 -2.04 14.72
CA LEU A 69 13.29 -1.54 13.84
C LEU A 69 13.39 -0.02 13.56
N SER A 70 14.57 0.51 13.49
CA SER A 70 14.80 1.42 12.37
C SER A 70 14.56 0.55 11.14
N LEU A 71 13.27 0.36 10.78
CA LEU A 71 12.95 -0.24 9.51
C LEU A 71 13.90 0.44 8.58
N ASP A 72 14.84 -0.32 8.11
CA ASP A 72 15.87 0.24 7.30
C ASP A 72 15.15 0.72 6.06
N PHE A 73 14.60 1.95 6.15
CA PHE A 73 13.88 2.58 5.05
C PHE A 73 14.75 2.58 3.81
N SER A 74 16.09 2.44 3.98
CA SER A 74 17.01 2.22 2.89
C SER A 74 16.79 0.85 2.22
N LYS A 75 16.37 -0.18 2.97
CA LYS A 75 16.01 -1.49 2.38
C LYS A 75 14.66 -1.41 1.64
N LEU A 76 13.68 -0.68 2.19
CA LEU A 76 12.43 -0.40 1.48
C LEU A 76 12.69 0.35 0.16
N LEU A 77 13.57 1.34 0.19
CA LEU A 77 13.97 2.08 -1.00
C LEU A 77 14.71 1.20 -2.02
N LYS A 78 15.62 0.35 -1.56
CA LYS A 78 16.33 -0.60 -2.44
C LYS A 78 15.34 -1.57 -3.08
N SER A 79 14.33 -2.08 -2.36
CA SER A 79 13.31 -2.94 -2.96
C SER A 79 12.45 -2.19 -3.97
N GLN A 80 12.06 -0.95 -3.68
CA GLN A 80 11.32 -0.13 -4.64
C GLN A 80 12.17 0.23 -5.88
N GLN A 81 13.48 0.44 -5.73
CA GLN A 81 14.40 0.65 -6.83
C GLN A 81 14.66 -0.62 -7.64
N GLN A 82 14.82 -1.76 -6.97
CA GLN A 82 14.94 -3.07 -7.61
C GLN A 82 13.65 -3.44 -8.34
N SER A 83 12.48 -3.00 -7.84
CA SER A 83 11.22 -3.16 -8.54
C SER A 83 11.17 -2.38 -9.84
N LYS A 84 11.87 -1.25 -9.94
CA LYS A 84 12.01 -0.52 -11.20
C LYS A 84 12.83 -1.31 -12.23
N ALA A 85 13.90 -1.98 -11.80
CA ALA A 85 14.75 -2.78 -12.69
C ALA A 85 14.03 -4.02 -13.26
N ALA A 86 12.95 -4.46 -12.61
CA ALA A 86 12.16 -5.62 -13.04
C ALA A 86 10.93 -5.26 -13.88
N TRP A 87 10.61 -3.96 -13.97
CA TRP A 87 9.53 -3.47 -14.83
C TRP A 87 10.13 -2.82 -16.07
N PRO A 88 9.70 -3.18 -17.29
CA PRO A 88 10.16 -2.54 -18.50
C PRO A 88 10.04 -1.01 -18.41
N ASP A 89 11.06 -0.29 -18.89
CA ASP A 89 11.10 1.18 -18.81
C ASP A 89 9.98 1.87 -19.62
N ASP A 90 9.27 1.13 -20.46
CA ASP A 90 8.16 1.59 -21.29
C ASP A 90 6.78 1.52 -20.60
N GLN A 91 6.68 0.93 -19.39
CA GLN A 91 5.43 0.95 -18.62
C GLN A 91 5.25 2.30 -17.92
N THR A 92 4.70 3.25 -18.65
CA THR A 92 4.17 4.49 -18.09
C THR A 92 2.88 4.20 -17.31
N GLY A 93 2.73 4.78 -16.12
CA GLY A 93 1.47 4.75 -15.39
C GLY A 93 1.31 3.59 -14.39
N VAL A 94 2.36 3.24 -13.66
CA VAL A 94 2.24 2.23 -12.58
C VAL A 94 1.38 2.77 -11.44
N LEU A 95 0.28 2.09 -11.16
CA LEU A 95 -0.52 2.28 -9.96
C LEU A 95 0.04 1.40 -8.83
N ALA A 96 0.44 2.03 -7.72
CA ALA A 96 0.85 1.35 -6.51
C ALA A 96 -0.19 1.56 -5.41
N VAL A 97 -0.51 0.49 -4.69
CA VAL A 97 -1.41 0.51 -3.53
C VAL A 97 -0.69 -0.12 -2.36
N SER A 98 -0.57 0.60 -1.25
CA SER A 98 -0.06 0.08 0.01
C SER A 98 -1.19 0.01 1.02
N GLU A 99 -1.48 -1.19 1.50
CA GLU A 99 -2.66 -1.54 2.28
C GLU A 99 -2.77 -0.71 3.57
N SER A 100 -1.69 -0.60 4.35
CA SER A 100 -1.68 0.24 5.54
C SER A 100 -0.26 0.60 5.99
N HIS A 101 0.12 1.86 5.83
CA HIS A 101 1.37 2.39 6.37
C HIS A 101 1.32 2.57 7.89
N SER A 102 0.14 2.55 8.51
CA SER A 102 0.01 2.54 9.97
C SER A 102 0.75 1.36 10.61
N MET A 103 0.93 0.25 9.90
CA MET A 103 1.72 -0.88 10.38
C MET A 103 3.20 -0.54 10.57
N LEU A 104 3.77 0.31 9.72
CA LEU A 104 5.15 0.77 9.83
C LEU A 104 5.35 1.66 11.07
N LEU A 105 4.32 2.42 11.43
CA LEU A 105 4.32 3.34 12.57
C LEU A 105 4.17 2.63 13.92
N ARG A 106 3.83 1.34 13.95
CA ARG A 106 3.90 0.54 15.18
C ARG A 106 5.32 0.40 15.72
N PHE A 107 6.30 0.55 14.85
CA PHE A 107 7.71 0.31 15.14
C PHE A 107 8.60 1.55 14.95
N ASN A 108 8.02 2.66 14.48
CA ASN A 108 8.73 3.89 14.19
C ASN A 108 7.99 5.08 14.78
N GLU A 109 8.75 6.07 15.23
CA GLU A 109 8.17 7.35 15.64
C GLU A 109 7.58 8.08 14.42
N GLU A 110 6.44 8.74 14.61
CA GLU A 110 5.78 9.52 13.57
C GLU A 110 6.73 10.53 12.90
N LYS A 111 7.60 11.17 13.70
CA LYS A 111 8.59 12.14 13.21
C LYS A 111 9.53 11.52 12.19
N HIS A 112 10.12 10.38 12.51
CA HIS A 112 11.07 9.69 11.61
C HIS A 112 10.39 9.19 10.34
N PHE A 113 9.15 8.70 10.46
CA PHE A 113 8.37 8.30 9.31
C PHE A 113 8.07 9.49 8.39
N LEU A 114 7.66 10.64 8.94
CA LEU A 114 7.38 11.85 8.17
C LEU A 114 8.63 12.36 7.44
N GLU A 115 9.79 12.38 8.10
CA GLU A 115 11.07 12.77 7.50
C GLU A 115 11.44 11.85 6.33
N TRP A 116 11.31 10.52 6.52
CA TRP A 116 11.54 9.56 5.45
C TRP A 116 10.56 9.75 4.30
N PHE A 117 9.28 9.92 4.61
CA PHE A 117 8.23 10.06 3.60
C PHE A 117 8.47 11.30 2.73
N GLU A 118 8.76 12.44 3.35
CA GLU A 118 9.02 13.71 2.68
C GLU A 118 10.30 13.68 1.84
N VAL A 119 11.40 13.21 2.43
CA VAL A 119 12.76 13.34 1.83
C VAL A 119 13.06 12.23 0.85
N ARG A 120 12.45 11.06 1.01
CA ARG A 120 12.79 9.86 0.23
C ARG A 120 11.62 9.30 -0.56
N ASN A 121 10.48 9.01 0.10
CA ASN A 121 9.39 8.30 -0.56
C ASN A 121 8.72 9.16 -1.64
N VAL A 122 8.25 10.36 -1.29
CA VAL A 122 7.55 11.24 -2.25
C VAL A 122 8.44 11.58 -3.46
N PRO A 123 9.69 12.01 -3.30
CA PRO A 123 10.58 12.24 -4.45
C PRO A 123 10.80 10.99 -5.31
N LEU A 124 10.90 9.81 -4.67
CA LEU A 124 11.07 8.56 -5.41
C LEU A 124 9.83 8.22 -6.25
N GLN A 125 8.61 8.34 -5.70
CA GLN A 125 7.39 8.07 -6.45
C GLN A 125 7.25 9.01 -7.65
N ARG A 126 7.56 10.30 -7.46
CA ARG A 126 7.59 11.29 -8.56
C ARG A 126 8.64 10.94 -9.63
N LYS A 127 9.86 10.59 -9.21
CA LYS A 127 10.92 10.15 -10.14
C LYS A 127 10.51 8.90 -10.94
N LEU A 128 9.76 8.00 -10.33
CA LEU A 128 9.28 6.76 -10.96
C LEU A 128 7.99 6.98 -11.76
N ASN A 129 7.46 8.20 -11.83
CA ASN A 129 6.18 8.54 -12.46
C ASN A 129 5.05 7.59 -12.04
N ARG A 130 4.88 7.39 -10.73
CA ARG A 130 3.91 6.47 -10.15
C ARG A 130 2.77 7.20 -9.48
N ILE A 131 1.56 6.69 -9.64
CA ILE A 131 0.44 6.99 -8.75
C ILE A 131 0.51 6.01 -7.59
N HIS A 132 0.58 6.52 -6.34
CA HIS A 132 0.68 5.67 -5.17
C HIS A 132 -0.39 6.02 -4.14
N PHE A 133 -1.22 5.04 -3.80
CA PHE A 133 -2.18 5.13 -2.70
C PHE A 133 -1.57 4.58 -1.43
N PHE A 134 -1.52 5.43 -0.40
CA PHE A 134 -1.03 5.09 0.93
C PHE A 134 -2.20 5.01 1.91
N GLY A 135 -2.46 3.84 2.47
CA GLY A 135 -3.49 3.66 3.49
C GLY A 135 -3.00 4.01 4.89
N PHE A 136 -3.81 4.78 5.64
CA PHE A 136 -3.61 5.05 7.06
C PHE A 136 -4.92 4.90 7.81
N GLY A 137 -4.89 4.25 8.98
CA GLY A 137 -6.04 4.15 9.86
C GLY A 137 -6.28 5.48 10.59
N ARG A 138 -7.49 6.05 10.48
CA ARG A 138 -7.86 7.24 11.25
C ARG A 138 -7.89 6.95 12.75
N GLY A 139 -7.45 7.88 13.58
CA GLY A 139 -7.40 7.76 15.03
C GLY A 139 -6.24 6.90 15.58
N LEU A 140 -5.37 6.37 14.73
CA LEU A 140 -4.19 5.61 15.15
C LEU A 140 -2.95 6.47 15.36
N HIS A 141 -2.96 7.71 14.87
CA HIS A 141 -1.82 8.64 14.87
C HIS A 141 -2.27 10.02 15.33
N SER A 142 -1.29 10.90 15.59
CA SER A 142 -1.59 12.26 16.00
C SER A 142 -2.24 13.08 14.87
N GLU A 143 -3.08 14.07 15.23
CA GLU A 143 -3.68 14.97 14.25
C GLU A 143 -2.61 15.76 13.46
N SER A 144 -1.49 16.08 14.10
CA SER A 144 -0.36 16.73 13.44
C SER A 144 0.28 15.83 12.38
N PHE A 145 0.33 14.52 12.62
CA PHE A 145 0.79 13.55 11.64
C PHE A 145 -0.09 13.55 10.39
N TYR A 146 -1.42 13.44 10.55
CA TYR A 146 -2.33 13.43 9.41
C TYR A 146 -2.23 14.72 8.60
N ARG A 147 -2.22 15.89 9.25
CA ARG A 147 -2.09 17.19 8.56
C ARG A 147 -0.80 17.26 7.74
N ARG A 148 0.32 16.78 8.27
CA ARG A 148 1.58 16.77 7.53
C ARG A 148 1.53 15.78 6.35
N MET A 149 0.98 14.60 6.54
CA MET A 149 0.80 13.63 5.45
C MET A 149 -0.08 14.17 4.33
N GLU A 150 -1.19 14.79 4.65
CA GLU A 150 -2.10 15.44 3.70
C GLU A 150 -1.38 16.55 2.88
N ASN A 151 -0.46 17.29 3.51
CA ASN A 151 0.34 18.29 2.80
C ASN A 151 1.33 17.70 1.78
N PHE A 152 1.82 16.49 1.99
CA PHE A 152 2.74 15.84 1.06
C PHE A 152 2.02 15.20 -0.12
N CYS A 153 0.77 14.78 0.05
CA CYS A 153 -0.02 14.10 -0.96
C CYS A 153 -0.64 15.08 -1.97
N ASP A 154 -0.81 14.63 -3.19
CA ASP A 154 -1.51 15.39 -4.24
C ASP A 154 -3.04 15.28 -4.10
N GLY A 155 -3.52 14.25 -3.40
CA GLY A 155 -4.92 14.06 -3.07
C GLY A 155 -5.12 13.26 -1.78
N VAL A 156 -6.30 13.42 -1.19
CA VAL A 156 -6.75 12.69 0.01
C VAL A 156 -8.10 12.06 -0.28
N VAL A 157 -8.17 10.75 -0.07
CA VAL A 157 -9.41 9.97 -0.19
C VAL A 157 -9.74 9.42 1.18
N ASP A 158 -10.92 9.77 1.69
CA ASP A 158 -11.45 9.18 2.92
C ASP A 158 -12.36 7.99 2.58
N VAL A 159 -12.17 6.92 3.33
CA VAL A 159 -13.05 5.75 3.32
C VAL A 159 -13.59 5.53 4.72
N ARG A 160 -14.88 5.28 4.86
CA ARG A 160 -15.49 4.95 6.13
C ARG A 160 -16.50 3.82 5.98
N VAL A 161 -16.61 3.02 7.01
CA VAL A 161 -17.65 2.00 7.17
C VAL A 161 -18.61 2.48 8.24
N MET A 162 -19.89 2.42 7.97
CA MET A 162 -20.95 2.78 8.91
C MET A 162 -21.87 1.58 9.09
N GLU A 163 -22.11 1.23 10.34
CA GLU A 163 -23.10 0.24 10.72
C GLU A 163 -24.36 0.95 11.21
N ARG A 164 -25.48 0.65 10.60
CA ARG A 164 -26.81 1.13 11.00
C ARG A 164 -27.83 0.03 10.80
N GLU A 165 -28.63 -0.26 11.83
CA GLU A 165 -29.79 -1.15 11.74
C GLU A 165 -29.48 -2.47 11.01
N ASP A 166 -28.47 -3.20 11.43
CA ASP A 166 -27.99 -4.47 10.85
C ASP A 166 -27.40 -4.38 9.43
N GLU A 167 -27.24 -3.17 8.87
CA GLU A 167 -26.57 -2.98 7.59
C GLU A 167 -25.19 -2.31 7.74
N VAL A 168 -24.18 -2.91 7.12
CA VAL A 168 -22.83 -2.34 7.00
C VAL A 168 -22.70 -1.67 5.64
N LYS A 169 -22.49 -0.35 5.63
CA LYS A 169 -22.34 0.43 4.40
C LYS A 169 -20.97 1.09 4.35
N SER A 170 -20.33 1.00 3.19
CA SER A 170 -19.06 1.66 2.92
C SER A 170 -19.27 2.94 2.15
N TYR A 171 -18.52 3.97 2.49
CA TYR A 171 -18.56 5.28 1.85
C TYR A 171 -17.17 5.75 1.49
N VAL A 172 -17.07 6.50 0.41
CA VAL A 172 -15.83 7.14 -0.04
C VAL A 172 -16.09 8.61 -0.36
N ARG A 173 -15.10 9.44 -0.15
CA ARG A 173 -15.07 10.81 -0.69
C ARG A 173 -13.66 11.19 -1.09
N ILE A 174 -13.54 12.08 -2.05
CA ILE A 174 -12.30 12.80 -2.31
C ILE A 174 -12.32 14.02 -1.37
N GLN A 175 -11.55 13.98 -0.28
CA GLN A 175 -11.47 15.10 0.66
C GLN A 175 -10.78 16.29 0.03
N SER A 176 -9.70 16.05 -0.71
CA SER A 176 -8.94 17.06 -1.42
C SER A 176 -8.24 16.48 -2.65
N LEU A 177 -8.07 17.31 -3.68
CA LEU A 177 -7.29 16.99 -4.87
C LEU A 177 -6.63 18.29 -5.37
N LYS A 178 -5.30 18.37 -5.26
CA LYS A 178 -4.54 19.57 -5.61
C LYS A 178 -4.64 19.88 -7.09
N GLY A 179 -5.03 21.11 -7.39
CA GLY A 179 -5.07 21.60 -8.77
C GLY A 179 -6.21 21.05 -9.64
N GLN A 180 -7.14 20.30 -9.06
CA GLN A 180 -8.28 19.73 -9.80
C GLN A 180 -9.60 19.99 -9.06
N PRO A 181 -10.67 20.40 -9.77
CA PRO A 181 -12.01 20.43 -9.20
C PRO A 181 -12.46 19.01 -8.89
N HIS A 182 -13.12 18.82 -7.76
CA HIS A 182 -13.62 17.52 -7.34
C HIS A 182 -14.89 17.66 -6.50
N ASP A 183 -15.67 16.59 -6.42
CA ASP A 183 -16.81 16.47 -5.52
C ASP A 183 -16.35 15.93 -4.16
N ALA A 184 -16.47 16.77 -3.12
CA ALA A 184 -16.07 16.40 -1.76
C ALA A 184 -17.18 15.72 -0.94
N ARG A 185 -18.33 15.38 -1.58
CA ARG A 185 -19.43 14.67 -0.92
C ARG A 185 -19.10 13.21 -0.68
N TRP A 186 -19.77 12.61 0.30
CA TRP A 186 -19.71 11.18 0.54
C TRP A 186 -20.55 10.42 -0.45
N HIS A 187 -19.96 9.44 -1.12
CA HIS A 187 -20.63 8.50 -2.02
C HIS A 187 -20.63 7.12 -1.39
N ARG A 188 -21.76 6.43 -1.45
CA ARG A 188 -21.85 5.02 -1.05
C ARG A 188 -21.06 4.18 -2.05
N ILE A 189 -20.26 3.24 -1.56
CA ILE A 189 -19.61 2.23 -2.39
C ILE A 189 -20.37 0.92 -2.21
N GLU A 190 -20.75 0.30 -3.32
CA GLU A 190 -21.22 -1.07 -3.39
C GLU A 190 -20.28 -1.89 -4.23
N ILE A 191 -19.85 -3.05 -3.72
CA ILE A 191 -19.08 -4.01 -4.49
C ILE A 191 -20.04 -5.14 -4.86
N LYS A 192 -20.34 -5.27 -6.14
CA LYS A 192 -21.19 -6.32 -6.66
C LYS A 192 -20.49 -7.68 -6.61
N THR A 193 -21.24 -8.75 -6.76
CA THR A 193 -20.72 -10.13 -6.75
C THR A 193 -19.72 -10.42 -7.87
N ASN A 194 -19.77 -9.66 -8.96
CA ASN A 194 -18.79 -9.71 -10.06
C ASN A 194 -17.52 -8.88 -9.81
N GLY A 195 -17.37 -8.28 -8.62
CA GLY A 195 -16.24 -7.43 -8.28
C GLY A 195 -16.32 -5.97 -8.76
N GLU A 196 -17.39 -5.60 -9.48
CA GLU A 196 -17.61 -4.23 -9.93
C GLU A 196 -17.90 -3.32 -8.73
N ALA A 197 -17.13 -2.23 -8.58
CA ALA A 197 -17.41 -1.18 -7.60
C ALA A 197 -18.32 -0.12 -8.23
N VAL A 198 -19.46 0.14 -7.58
CA VAL A 198 -20.43 1.16 -8.01
C VAL A 198 -20.52 2.24 -6.96
N LEU A 199 -20.49 3.49 -7.40
CA LEU A 199 -20.77 4.64 -6.53
C LEU A 199 -22.27 4.92 -6.56
N GLY A 200 -22.89 4.84 -5.39
CA GLY A 200 -24.26 5.28 -5.18
C GLY A 200 -24.35 6.79 -4.98
N SER A 201 -25.42 7.37 -5.45
CA SER A 201 -25.78 8.77 -5.21
C SER A 201 -26.16 9.03 -3.75
#